data_212641b6705c9920d965b9458b827044
#
_entry.id   212641b6705c9920d965b9458b827044
#
_cell.length_a   1.000
_cell.length_b   1.000
_cell.length_c   1.000
_cell.angle_alpha   90.00
_cell.angle_beta   90.00
_cell.angle_gamma   90.00
#
_symmetry.space_group_name_H-M   'P 1'
#
loop_
_entity.id
_entity.type
_entity.pdbx_description
1 polymer ?
#
loop_
_entity_poly.entity_id
_entity_poly.type
_entity_poly.pdbx_seq_one_letter_code
_entity_poly.pdbx_strand_id
1 'polypeptide(L)'
;MLDVCLLGSGGMMPLPYRWLTSLMTRFNGSSLLIDCGEGTQIAIKEKGWSFKPIDVICFTHYHGDHISGLPGLLLTMGNADRKEPLTLIGPKGLERVVTALRVIAPELPFEIKFIEITQPEQTFELNGYRLKAFRVNHNVVCYGYTIEIDRAGKFDLERALSQEIPKQYWKHLQKGETIESDGKTYTPEMVLGAPRKGLKLTYCTDTRPTNSIRE
;
A
#
# COMPACT_ATOMS: atom_id res chain seq x y z
N MET A 1 -1.75 -4.94 12.51
CA MET A 1 -3.15 -5.10 12.03
C MET A 1 -3.24 -4.38 10.69
N LEU A 2 -3.96 -4.93 9.71
CA LEU A 2 -4.27 -4.24 8.46
C LEU A 2 -5.64 -3.57 8.60
N ASP A 3 -5.69 -2.25 8.49
CA ASP A 3 -6.94 -1.51 8.38
C ASP A 3 -7.22 -1.23 6.91
N VAL A 4 -8.48 -1.34 6.49
CA VAL A 4 -8.92 -1.12 5.10
C VAL A 4 -10.12 -0.19 5.10
N CYS A 5 -10.11 0.82 4.24
CA CYS A 5 -11.22 1.74 4.06
C CYS A 5 -11.45 2.02 2.58
N LEU A 6 -12.63 1.69 2.08
CA LEU A 6 -13.10 2.16 0.78
C LEU A 6 -13.56 3.62 0.98
N LEU A 7 -12.72 4.56 0.58
CA LEU A 7 -12.95 6.00 0.75
C LEU A 7 -13.97 6.54 -0.27
N GLY A 8 -13.94 5.99 -1.48
CA GLY A 8 -14.84 6.37 -2.56
C GLY A 8 -15.18 5.19 -3.44
N SER A 9 -16.43 5.09 -3.85
CA SER A 9 -16.97 4.05 -4.72
C SER A 9 -17.82 4.63 -5.86
N GLY A 10 -17.74 5.94 -6.08
CA GLY A 10 -18.37 6.62 -7.22
C GLY A 10 -17.53 6.46 -8.47
N GLY A 11 -18.19 6.39 -9.63
CA GLY A 11 -17.55 6.43 -10.94
C GLY A 11 -18.08 7.63 -11.74
N MET A 12 -17.27 8.14 -12.68
CA MET A 12 -17.56 9.22 -13.63
C MET A 12 -18.04 10.53 -13.02
N MET A 13 -19.18 10.54 -12.35
CA MET A 13 -19.79 11.77 -11.82
C MET A 13 -19.74 11.78 -10.29
N PRO A 14 -19.18 12.84 -9.66
CA PRO A 14 -19.25 13.00 -8.22
C PRO A 14 -20.71 13.19 -7.78
N LEU A 15 -21.06 12.48 -6.72
CA LEU A 15 -22.39 12.59 -6.09
C LEU A 15 -22.22 13.07 -4.64
N PRO A 16 -23.18 13.82 -4.10
CA PRO A 16 -23.17 14.16 -2.68
C PRO A 16 -23.04 12.89 -1.83
N TYR A 17 -22.13 12.91 -0.84
CA TYR A 17 -21.88 11.82 0.12
C TYR A 17 -21.35 10.50 -0.51
N ARG A 18 -20.93 10.54 -1.77
CA ARG A 18 -20.32 9.40 -2.45
C ARG A 18 -19.14 9.86 -3.30
N TRP A 19 -17.96 9.82 -2.66
CA TRP A 19 -16.72 10.22 -3.29
C TRP A 19 -16.32 9.29 -4.44
N LEU A 20 -15.51 9.79 -5.36
CA LEU A 20 -15.01 9.04 -6.50
C LEU A 20 -13.99 7.99 -6.04
N THR A 21 -13.61 7.09 -6.93
CA THR A 21 -12.87 5.87 -6.66
C THR A 21 -11.60 6.10 -5.86
N SER A 22 -11.54 5.48 -4.68
CA SER A 22 -10.35 5.49 -3.82
C SER A 22 -10.44 4.45 -2.71
N LEU A 23 -9.37 3.70 -2.48
CA LEU A 23 -9.22 2.77 -1.35
C LEU A 23 -7.95 3.09 -0.59
N MET A 24 -8.02 3.13 0.72
CA MET A 24 -6.85 3.35 1.58
C MET A 24 -6.66 2.19 2.56
N THR A 25 -5.42 1.78 2.74
CA THR A 25 -5.04 0.80 3.74
C THR A 25 -4.00 1.37 4.69
N ARG A 26 -3.97 0.86 5.93
CA ARG A 26 -2.95 1.20 6.93
C ARG A 26 -2.35 -0.07 7.50
N PHE A 27 -1.03 -0.14 7.50
CA PHE A 27 -0.28 -1.25 8.04
C PHE A 27 1.09 -0.79 8.57
N ASN A 28 1.46 -1.18 9.78
CA ASN A 28 2.76 -0.87 10.40
C ASN A 28 3.14 0.63 10.37
N GLY A 29 2.17 1.53 10.58
CA GLY A 29 2.41 2.98 10.59
C GLY A 29 2.49 3.63 9.20
N SER A 30 2.44 2.85 8.13
CA SER A 30 2.41 3.29 6.74
C SER A 30 0.99 3.20 6.17
N SER A 31 0.70 4.01 5.18
CA SER A 31 -0.56 3.97 4.44
C SER A 31 -0.32 3.84 2.94
N LEU A 32 -1.11 2.99 2.31
CA LEU A 32 -1.20 2.84 0.86
C LEU A 32 -2.55 3.37 0.39
N LEU A 33 -2.54 4.21 -0.62
CA LEU A 33 -3.74 4.66 -1.33
C LEU A 33 -3.79 3.99 -2.71
N ILE A 34 -4.94 3.48 -3.12
CA ILE A 34 -5.17 2.99 -4.48
C ILE A 34 -6.26 3.83 -5.09
N ASP A 35 -5.92 4.52 -6.17
CA ASP A 35 -6.66 5.58 -6.83
C ASP A 35 -6.92 6.81 -5.94
N CYS A 36 -7.08 7.94 -6.58
CA CYS A 36 -7.28 9.24 -5.95
C CYS A 36 -8.29 10.04 -6.78
N GLY A 37 -9.54 9.61 -6.77
CA GLY A 37 -10.63 10.32 -7.40
C GLY A 37 -10.94 11.63 -6.69
N GLU A 38 -11.76 12.47 -7.31
CA GLU A 38 -12.15 13.75 -6.73
C GLU A 38 -12.85 13.54 -5.38
N GLY A 39 -12.46 14.35 -4.39
CA GLY A 39 -12.97 14.27 -3.01
C GLY A 39 -12.23 13.29 -2.10
N THR A 40 -11.24 12.53 -2.58
CA THR A 40 -10.46 11.59 -1.76
C THR A 40 -9.88 12.23 -0.50
N GLN A 41 -9.34 13.45 -0.59
CA GLN A 41 -8.79 14.16 0.58
C GLN A 41 -9.88 14.49 1.62
N ILE A 42 -11.12 14.74 1.19
CA ILE A 42 -12.25 15.00 2.10
C ILE A 42 -12.64 13.70 2.78
N ALA A 43 -12.79 12.61 2.02
CA ALA A 43 -13.11 11.29 2.55
C ALA A 43 -12.09 10.78 3.59
N ILE A 44 -10.78 11.01 3.36
CA ILE A 44 -9.73 10.70 4.35
C ILE A 44 -9.96 11.48 5.65
N LYS A 45 -10.30 12.77 5.54
CA LYS A 45 -10.54 13.64 6.69
C LYS A 45 -11.81 13.26 7.44
N GLU A 46 -12.90 12.97 6.74
CA GLU A 46 -14.15 12.47 7.31
C GLU A 46 -13.95 11.15 8.08
N LYS A 47 -13.09 10.27 7.54
CA LYS A 47 -12.71 9.03 8.22
C LYS A 47 -11.84 9.25 9.46
N GLY A 48 -11.30 10.44 9.66
CA GLY A 48 -10.37 10.75 10.75
C GLY A 48 -8.97 10.14 10.53
N TRP A 49 -8.60 9.85 9.29
CA TRP A 49 -7.28 9.33 8.96
C TRP A 49 -6.32 10.47 8.58
N SER A 50 -5.02 10.22 8.73
CA SER A 50 -3.97 11.19 8.46
C SER A 50 -3.42 11.06 7.02
N PHE A 51 -3.03 12.18 6.44
CA PHE A 51 -2.36 12.24 5.13
C PHE A 51 -0.86 11.91 5.23
N LYS A 52 -0.22 12.28 6.34
CA LYS A 52 1.23 12.17 6.50
C LYS A 52 1.77 10.74 6.33
N PRO A 53 1.10 9.68 6.82
CA PRO A 53 1.57 8.30 6.66
C PRO A 53 1.38 7.71 5.26
N ILE A 54 0.82 8.44 4.27
CA ILE A 54 0.64 7.92 2.92
C ILE A 54 2.00 7.88 2.22
N ASP A 55 2.62 6.70 2.18
CA ASP A 55 3.96 6.52 1.60
C ASP A 55 3.91 6.09 0.14
N VAL A 56 2.79 5.46 -0.26
CA VAL A 56 2.58 4.95 -1.61
C VAL A 56 1.19 5.31 -2.10
N ILE A 57 1.08 5.78 -3.34
CA ILE A 57 -0.18 5.91 -4.07
C ILE A 57 -0.08 5.07 -5.34
N CYS A 58 -1.02 4.16 -5.54
CA CYS A 58 -1.13 3.35 -6.74
C CYS A 58 -2.28 3.84 -7.62
N PHE A 59 -2.11 3.79 -8.92
CA PHE A 59 -3.18 4.07 -9.87
C PHE A 59 -3.53 2.83 -10.67
N THR A 60 -4.81 2.47 -10.70
CA THR A 60 -5.31 1.39 -11.54
C THR A 60 -5.21 1.79 -13.01
N HIS A 61 -5.60 3.00 -13.34
CA HIS A 61 -5.51 3.65 -14.64
C HIS A 61 -5.70 5.18 -14.51
N TYR A 62 -5.79 5.92 -15.63
CA TYR A 62 -5.78 7.39 -15.61
C TYR A 62 -7.09 8.03 -16.06
N HIS A 63 -8.24 7.37 -15.90
CA HIS A 63 -9.53 8.08 -16.04
C HIS A 63 -9.70 9.10 -14.91
N GLY A 64 -10.44 10.16 -15.18
CA GLY A 64 -10.58 11.30 -14.27
C GLY A 64 -11.05 10.91 -12.87
N ASP A 65 -12.04 10.04 -12.79
CA ASP A 65 -12.61 9.55 -11.52
C ASP A 65 -11.66 8.70 -10.67
N HIS A 66 -10.46 8.39 -11.19
CA HIS A 66 -9.40 7.66 -10.48
C HIS A 66 -8.19 8.52 -10.13
N ILE A 67 -8.02 9.71 -10.73
CA ILE A 67 -6.79 10.50 -10.55
C ILE A 67 -7.03 12.00 -10.32
N SER A 68 -8.22 12.54 -10.61
CA SER A 68 -8.47 13.98 -10.54
C SER A 68 -8.29 14.61 -9.17
N GLY A 69 -8.38 13.83 -8.08
CA GLY A 69 -8.14 14.28 -6.71
C GLY A 69 -6.68 14.45 -6.35
N LEU A 70 -5.75 13.91 -7.16
CA LEU A 70 -4.32 13.87 -6.82
C LEU A 70 -3.71 15.26 -6.58
N PRO A 71 -3.90 16.28 -7.43
CA PRO A 71 -3.29 17.59 -7.21
C PRO A 71 -3.67 18.20 -5.86
N GLY A 72 -4.94 18.14 -5.50
CA GLY A 72 -5.45 18.63 -4.21
C GLY A 72 -4.89 17.82 -3.03
N LEU A 73 -4.79 16.51 -3.17
CA LEU A 73 -4.20 15.64 -2.14
C LEU A 73 -2.71 15.99 -1.92
N LEU A 74 -1.93 16.16 -2.99
CA LEU A 74 -0.51 16.52 -2.89
C LEU A 74 -0.29 17.85 -2.16
N LEU A 75 -1.11 18.87 -2.47
CA LEU A 75 -1.07 20.15 -1.75
C LEU A 75 -1.44 19.97 -0.27
N THR A 76 -2.47 19.17 0.03
CA THR A 76 -2.86 18.87 1.41
C THR A 76 -1.77 18.14 2.17
N MET A 77 -1.08 17.19 1.55
CA MET A 77 0.07 16.49 2.15
C MET A 77 1.24 17.45 2.43
N GLY A 78 1.51 18.37 1.50
CA GLY A 78 2.52 19.42 1.69
C GLY A 78 2.20 20.35 2.85
N ASN A 79 0.94 20.77 2.96
CA ASN A 79 0.46 21.61 4.06
C ASN A 79 0.41 20.88 5.42
N ALA A 80 0.44 19.54 5.41
CA ALA A 80 0.55 18.72 6.62
C ALA A 80 2.01 18.44 7.04
N ASP A 81 2.95 19.27 6.59
CA ASP A 81 4.40 19.18 6.88
C ASP A 81 5.04 17.84 6.52
N ARG A 82 4.56 17.18 5.46
CA ARG A 82 5.24 16.01 4.92
C ARG A 82 6.58 16.42 4.30
N LYS A 83 7.65 15.70 4.65
CA LYS A 83 8.99 15.84 4.08
C LYS A 83 9.50 14.55 3.44
N GLU A 84 8.95 13.42 3.88
CA GLU A 84 9.34 12.10 3.40
C GLU A 84 8.91 11.91 1.93
N PRO A 85 9.73 11.23 1.11
CA PRO A 85 9.39 10.95 -0.29
C PRO A 85 8.05 10.22 -0.41
N LEU A 86 7.32 10.51 -1.49
CA LEU A 86 6.08 9.83 -1.86
C LEU A 86 6.34 8.97 -3.09
N THR A 87 6.01 7.69 -3.03
CA THR A 87 6.11 6.79 -4.18
C THR A 87 4.77 6.70 -4.90
N LEU A 88 4.78 6.95 -6.21
CA LEU A 88 3.63 6.73 -7.09
C LEU A 88 3.90 5.52 -7.97
N ILE A 89 2.93 4.60 -8.03
CA ILE A 89 2.98 3.38 -8.84
C ILE A 89 1.79 3.39 -9.80
N GLY A 90 2.00 3.10 -11.08
CA GLY A 90 0.89 3.06 -12.03
C GLY A 90 1.29 2.60 -13.42
N PRO A 91 0.32 2.53 -14.35
CA PRO A 91 0.58 2.16 -15.73
C PRO A 91 1.62 3.05 -16.40
N LYS A 92 2.18 2.60 -17.51
CA LYS A 92 3.10 3.39 -18.35
C LYS A 92 2.53 4.77 -18.66
N GLY A 93 3.35 5.81 -18.54
CA GLY A 93 2.99 7.22 -18.71
C GLY A 93 2.63 7.92 -17.40
N LEU A 94 2.84 7.28 -16.25
CA LEU A 94 2.55 7.82 -14.92
C LEU A 94 3.21 9.19 -14.70
N GLU A 95 4.52 9.28 -14.91
CA GLU A 95 5.26 10.53 -14.70
C GLU A 95 4.71 11.66 -15.56
N ARG A 96 4.44 11.39 -16.85
CA ARG A 96 3.88 12.38 -17.77
C ARG A 96 2.51 12.88 -17.30
N VAL A 97 1.61 11.98 -16.90
CA VAL A 97 0.25 12.33 -16.46
C VAL A 97 0.30 13.13 -15.16
N VAL A 98 1.06 12.67 -14.18
CA VAL A 98 1.17 13.34 -12.88
C VAL A 98 1.85 14.71 -13.02
N THR A 99 2.89 14.82 -13.84
CA THR A 99 3.56 16.12 -14.10
C THR A 99 2.59 17.12 -14.75
N ALA A 100 1.76 16.67 -15.69
CA ALA A 100 0.74 17.53 -16.30
C ALA A 100 -0.33 18.00 -15.29
N LEU A 101 -0.80 17.10 -14.43
CA LEU A 101 -1.75 17.44 -13.36
C LEU A 101 -1.15 18.39 -12.31
N ARG A 102 0.15 18.30 -12.07
CA ARG A 102 0.88 19.11 -11.08
C ARG A 102 1.20 20.54 -11.53
N VAL A 103 0.84 20.96 -12.73
CA VAL A 103 1.05 22.35 -13.17
C VAL A 103 0.52 23.37 -12.16
N ILE A 104 -0.54 23.04 -11.44
CA ILE A 104 -1.13 23.90 -10.40
C ILE A 104 -0.43 23.74 -9.02
N ALA A 105 0.46 22.77 -8.86
CA ALA A 105 1.20 22.48 -7.64
C ALA A 105 2.66 22.11 -7.97
N PRO A 106 3.42 23.06 -8.58
CA PRO A 106 4.73 22.76 -9.14
C PRO A 106 5.76 22.45 -8.05
N GLU A 107 5.64 23.11 -6.89
CA GLU A 107 6.56 22.94 -5.76
C GLU A 107 5.88 22.18 -4.63
N LEU A 108 6.53 21.12 -4.18
CA LEU A 108 6.12 20.32 -3.02
C LEU A 108 7.31 20.20 -2.06
N PRO A 109 7.06 20.17 -0.74
CA PRO A 109 8.14 20.05 0.25
C PRO A 109 8.72 18.63 0.35
N PHE A 110 8.33 17.71 -0.53
CA PHE A 110 8.77 16.31 -0.61
C PHE A 110 8.99 15.86 -2.06
N GLU A 111 9.86 14.88 -2.21
CA GLU A 111 10.15 14.24 -3.49
C GLU A 111 9.00 13.30 -3.91
N ILE A 112 8.72 13.21 -5.21
CA ILE A 112 7.86 12.18 -5.79
C ILE A 112 8.73 11.20 -6.57
N LYS A 113 8.64 9.91 -6.21
CA LYS A 113 9.28 8.80 -6.92
C LYS A 113 8.25 8.10 -7.80
N PHE A 114 8.57 7.92 -9.07
CA PHE A 114 7.69 7.28 -10.03
C PHE A 114 8.14 5.84 -10.31
N ILE A 115 7.20 4.90 -10.27
CA ILE A 115 7.41 3.51 -10.66
C ILE A 115 6.32 3.13 -11.67
N GLU A 116 6.71 3.00 -12.94
CA GLU A 116 5.80 2.57 -13.99
C GLU A 116 5.74 1.05 -14.08
N ILE A 117 4.52 0.51 -14.12
CA ILE A 117 4.28 -0.92 -14.31
C ILE A 117 4.49 -1.24 -15.79
N THR A 118 5.45 -2.12 -16.07
CA THR A 118 5.85 -2.48 -17.44
C THR A 118 5.44 -3.91 -17.83
N GLN A 119 5.07 -4.74 -16.85
CA GLN A 119 4.71 -6.13 -17.03
C GLN A 119 3.21 -6.36 -16.81
N PRO A 120 2.61 -7.42 -17.40
CA PRO A 120 1.23 -7.80 -17.08
C PRO A 120 1.00 -8.12 -15.62
N GLU A 121 2.01 -8.65 -14.94
CA GLU A 121 2.09 -8.83 -13.49
C GLU A 121 3.42 -8.30 -12.98
N GLN A 122 3.37 -7.57 -11.87
CA GLN A 122 4.58 -7.03 -11.23
C GLN A 122 4.38 -6.95 -9.73
N THR A 123 5.37 -7.40 -8.97
CA THR A 123 5.32 -7.40 -7.49
C THR A 123 6.32 -6.40 -6.94
N PHE A 124 5.91 -5.71 -5.89
CA PHE A 124 6.70 -4.72 -5.17
C PHE A 124 6.76 -5.11 -3.69
N GLU A 125 7.96 -5.10 -3.12
CA GLU A 125 8.14 -5.25 -1.67
C GLU A 125 8.01 -3.87 -1.02
N LEU A 126 7.05 -3.72 -0.14
CA LEU A 126 6.72 -2.47 0.53
C LEU A 126 6.62 -2.74 2.04
N ASN A 127 7.01 -1.82 2.86
CA ASN A 127 6.82 -1.70 4.34
C ASN A 127 6.24 -2.93 5.08
N GLY A 128 6.78 -4.14 4.80
CA GLY A 128 6.37 -5.40 5.44
C GLY A 128 5.18 -6.11 4.80
N TYR A 129 4.84 -5.78 3.56
CA TYR A 129 3.87 -6.50 2.72
C TYR A 129 4.32 -6.51 1.25
N ARG A 130 3.80 -7.45 0.49
CA ARG A 130 3.94 -7.48 -0.97
C ARG A 130 2.72 -6.85 -1.62
N LEU A 131 2.97 -6.00 -2.61
CA LEU A 131 1.95 -5.44 -3.48
C LEU A 131 2.13 -6.05 -4.87
N LYS A 132 1.15 -6.84 -5.32
CA LYS A 132 1.11 -7.41 -6.67
C LYS A 132 0.16 -6.59 -7.52
N ALA A 133 0.66 -5.98 -8.60
CA ALA A 133 -0.15 -5.41 -9.67
C ALA A 133 -0.41 -6.49 -10.72
N PHE A 134 -1.62 -6.59 -11.24
CA PHE A 134 -1.98 -7.54 -12.29
C PHE A 134 -2.95 -6.91 -13.30
N ARG A 135 -2.75 -7.24 -14.58
CA ARG A 135 -3.55 -6.70 -15.68
C ARG A 135 -5.00 -7.13 -15.59
N VAL A 136 -5.92 -6.19 -15.78
CA VAL A 136 -7.37 -6.42 -15.86
C VAL A 136 -7.93 -5.98 -17.22
N ASN A 137 -9.18 -6.34 -17.50
CA ASN A 137 -9.82 -6.11 -18.79
C ASN A 137 -10.66 -4.82 -18.79
N HIS A 138 -10.07 -3.74 -19.29
CA HIS A 138 -10.71 -2.44 -19.46
C HIS A 138 -10.35 -1.85 -20.83
N ASN A 139 -11.00 -0.76 -21.24
CA ASN A 139 -10.77 -0.06 -22.53
C ASN A 139 -9.41 0.66 -22.59
N VAL A 140 -8.76 0.87 -21.46
CA VAL A 140 -7.40 1.39 -21.34
C VAL A 140 -6.51 0.42 -20.56
N VAL A 141 -5.20 0.70 -20.50
CA VAL A 141 -4.28 -0.06 -19.63
C VAL A 141 -4.72 0.10 -18.18
N CYS A 142 -5.18 -0.99 -17.57
CA CYS A 142 -5.71 -1.00 -16.21
C CYS A 142 -5.17 -2.19 -15.42
N TYR A 143 -4.88 -1.95 -14.13
CA TYR A 143 -4.36 -2.95 -13.20
C TYR A 143 -5.28 -3.07 -11.97
N GLY A 144 -5.44 -4.30 -11.49
CA GLY A 144 -5.86 -4.59 -10.14
C GLY A 144 -4.63 -4.70 -9.23
N TYR A 145 -4.84 -4.61 -7.93
CA TYR A 145 -3.79 -4.71 -6.92
C TYR A 145 -4.14 -5.71 -5.85
N THR A 146 -3.17 -6.56 -5.48
CA THR A 146 -3.28 -7.47 -4.35
C THR A 146 -2.24 -7.12 -3.31
N ILE A 147 -2.66 -6.93 -2.08
CA ILE A 147 -1.81 -6.74 -0.91
C ILE A 147 -1.71 -8.08 -0.20
N GLU A 148 -0.49 -8.59 0.00
CA GLU A 148 -0.21 -9.82 0.71
C GLU A 148 0.68 -9.57 1.91
N ILE A 149 0.25 -10.06 3.07
CA ILE A 149 0.98 -9.93 4.34
C ILE A 149 1.22 -11.32 4.88
N ASP A 150 2.48 -11.73 4.95
CA ASP A 150 2.87 -12.97 5.59
C ASP A 150 2.76 -12.83 7.11
N ARG A 151 2.37 -13.91 7.76
CA ARG A 151 2.26 -13.97 9.22
C ARG A 151 3.16 -15.08 9.75
N ALA A 152 4.20 -14.68 10.45
CA ALA A 152 5.05 -15.61 11.19
C ALA A 152 4.24 -16.47 12.19
N GLY A 153 4.78 -17.57 12.61
CA GLY A 153 4.25 -18.40 13.68
C GLY A 153 4.04 -17.60 14.96
N LYS A 154 3.22 -18.13 15.87
CA LYS A 154 3.15 -17.58 17.23
C LYS A 154 4.49 -17.78 17.92
N PHE A 155 4.90 -16.81 18.73
CA PHE A 155 6.01 -16.98 19.65
C PHE A 155 5.67 -18.08 20.65
N ASP A 156 6.57 -19.03 20.78
CA ASP A 156 6.46 -20.19 21.66
C ASP A 156 7.39 -19.97 22.86
N LEU A 157 6.78 -19.59 23.98
CA LEU A 157 7.51 -19.28 25.21
C LEU A 157 8.20 -20.52 25.79
N GLU A 158 7.55 -21.69 25.73
CA GLU A 158 8.10 -22.93 26.27
C GLU A 158 9.33 -23.36 25.48
N ARG A 159 9.28 -23.28 24.14
CA ARG A 159 10.45 -23.52 23.29
C ARG A 159 11.59 -22.55 23.56
N ALA A 160 11.28 -21.25 23.70
CA ALA A 160 12.30 -20.25 23.98
C ALA A 160 13.00 -20.49 25.31
N LEU A 161 12.25 -20.91 26.32
CA LEU A 161 12.80 -21.26 27.64
C LEU A 161 13.59 -22.59 27.63
N SER A 162 13.06 -23.62 26.97
CA SER A 162 13.73 -24.96 26.90
C SER A 162 15.04 -24.91 26.11
N GLN A 163 15.17 -23.99 25.16
CA GLN A 163 16.40 -23.75 24.40
C GLN A 163 17.32 -22.70 25.04
N GLU A 164 16.99 -22.24 26.24
CA GLU A 164 17.75 -21.24 27.01
C GLU A 164 18.06 -19.96 26.20
N ILE A 165 17.10 -19.52 25.35
CA ILE A 165 17.30 -18.32 24.51
C ILE A 165 17.18 -17.07 25.36
N PRO A 166 18.20 -16.18 25.37
CA PRO A 166 18.17 -14.95 26.16
C PRO A 166 16.96 -14.06 25.80
N LYS A 167 16.26 -13.55 26.81
CA LYS A 167 15.04 -12.73 26.62
C LYS A 167 15.26 -11.50 25.74
N GLN A 168 16.45 -10.93 25.77
CA GLN A 168 16.83 -9.78 24.93
C GLN A 168 16.70 -10.07 23.43
N TYR A 169 16.82 -11.34 22.98
CA TYR A 169 16.74 -11.74 21.58
C TYR A 169 15.30 -12.05 21.12
N TRP A 170 14.37 -12.30 22.03
CA TRP A 170 13.02 -12.75 21.70
C TRP A 170 12.29 -11.82 20.73
N LYS A 171 12.39 -10.50 20.95
CA LYS A 171 11.74 -9.50 20.08
C LYS A 171 12.31 -9.51 18.66
N HIS A 172 13.60 -9.71 18.52
CA HIS A 172 14.30 -9.79 17.24
C HIS A 172 13.92 -11.07 16.49
N LEU A 173 13.99 -12.21 17.16
CA LEU A 173 13.61 -13.50 16.60
C LEU A 173 12.12 -13.51 16.20
N GLN A 174 11.26 -12.89 17.00
CA GLN A 174 9.84 -12.75 16.68
C GLN A 174 9.58 -11.92 15.41
N LYS A 175 10.48 -11.01 15.08
CA LYS A 175 10.44 -10.21 13.84
C LYS A 175 11.04 -10.92 12.62
N GLY A 176 11.60 -12.14 12.82
CA GLY A 176 12.26 -12.88 11.75
C GLY A 176 13.75 -12.60 11.62
N GLU A 177 14.36 -11.89 12.59
CA GLU A 177 15.79 -11.57 12.58
C GLU A 177 16.60 -12.75 13.15
N THR A 178 17.71 -13.12 12.52
CA THR A 178 18.68 -14.08 13.06
C THR A 178 19.74 -13.32 13.85
N ILE A 179 20.16 -13.85 14.99
CA ILE A 179 21.14 -13.23 15.88
C ILE A 179 22.32 -14.18 16.09
N GLU A 180 23.52 -13.66 15.92
CA GLU A 180 24.76 -14.33 16.26
C GLU A 180 25.36 -13.70 17.53
N SER A 181 25.56 -14.48 18.57
CA SER A 181 26.18 -14.04 19.83
C SER A 181 26.90 -15.19 20.49
N ASP A 182 28.11 -14.92 21.00
CA ASP A 182 28.96 -15.87 21.74
C ASP A 182 29.17 -17.21 21.01
N GLY A 183 29.32 -17.15 19.66
CA GLY A 183 29.52 -18.33 18.82
C GLY A 183 28.28 -19.20 18.64
N LYS A 184 27.11 -18.73 19.07
CA LYS A 184 25.80 -19.37 18.85
C LYS A 184 24.97 -18.54 17.88
N THR A 185 24.24 -19.23 17.00
CA THR A 185 23.26 -18.62 16.07
C THR A 185 21.86 -18.93 16.60
N TYR A 186 21.09 -17.87 16.82
CA TYR A 186 19.69 -17.95 17.21
C TYR A 186 18.82 -17.60 16.00
N THR A 187 17.91 -18.50 15.62
CA THR A 187 17.03 -18.31 14.46
C THR A 187 15.56 -18.19 14.88
N PRO A 188 14.71 -17.53 14.06
CA PRO A 188 13.28 -17.39 14.33
C PRO A 188 12.58 -18.73 14.59
N GLU A 189 12.96 -19.79 13.87
CA GLU A 189 12.35 -21.13 13.99
C GLU A 189 12.53 -21.74 15.38
N MET A 190 13.53 -21.30 16.13
CA MET A 190 13.78 -21.77 17.51
C MET A 190 12.69 -21.30 18.48
N VAL A 191 12.01 -20.19 18.17
CA VAL A 191 11.00 -19.56 19.05
C VAL A 191 9.64 -19.38 18.41
N LEU A 192 9.50 -19.64 17.10
CA LEU A 192 8.23 -19.50 16.39
C LEU A 192 7.62 -20.87 16.11
N GLY A 193 6.31 -20.95 16.29
CA GLY A 193 5.52 -22.10 15.82
C GLY A 193 5.38 -22.11 14.30
N ALA A 194 4.54 -23.00 13.79
CA ALA A 194 4.26 -23.07 12.35
C ALA A 194 3.76 -21.72 11.79
N PRO A 195 4.14 -21.36 10.55
CA PRO A 195 3.62 -20.17 9.88
C PRO A 195 2.10 -20.15 9.89
N ARG A 196 1.53 -18.98 10.14
CA ARG A 196 0.08 -18.78 10.14
C ARG A 196 -0.39 -18.36 8.76
N LYS A 197 -1.65 -18.64 8.43
CA LYS A 197 -2.27 -18.12 7.21
C LYS A 197 -2.10 -16.60 7.17
N GLY A 198 -1.51 -16.08 6.09
CA GLY A 198 -1.33 -14.66 5.81
C GLY A 198 -2.65 -13.92 5.59
N LEU A 199 -2.54 -12.63 5.28
CA LEU A 199 -3.67 -11.82 4.83
C LEU A 199 -3.48 -11.53 3.33
N LYS A 200 -4.57 -11.63 2.57
CA LYS A 200 -4.63 -11.26 1.16
C LYS A 200 -5.83 -10.35 0.94
N LEU A 201 -5.60 -9.17 0.40
CA LEU A 201 -6.61 -8.21 0.00
C LEU A 201 -6.42 -7.89 -1.47
N THR A 202 -7.44 -8.12 -2.28
CA THR A 202 -7.42 -7.78 -3.71
C THR A 202 -8.43 -6.66 -3.97
N TYR A 203 -7.99 -5.66 -4.73
CA TYR A 203 -8.80 -4.54 -5.17
C TYR A 203 -8.78 -4.42 -6.69
N CYS A 204 -9.95 -4.46 -7.29
CA CYS A 204 -10.19 -4.21 -8.71
C CYS A 204 -11.33 -3.22 -8.85
N THR A 205 -11.23 -2.34 -9.83
CA THR A 205 -12.28 -1.37 -10.18
C THR A 205 -12.82 -1.67 -11.58
N ASP A 206 -12.60 -0.83 -12.53
CA ASP A 206 -13.12 -0.85 -13.88
C ASP A 206 -12.58 -2.04 -14.68
N THR A 207 -13.28 -3.15 -14.59
CA THR A 207 -12.89 -4.37 -15.29
C THR A 207 -14.10 -5.21 -15.72
N ARG A 208 -14.00 -5.85 -16.86
CA ARG A 208 -14.84 -6.99 -17.21
C ARG A 208 -14.28 -8.25 -16.53
N PRO A 209 -15.09 -9.30 -16.34
CA PRO A 209 -14.59 -10.56 -15.83
C PRO A 209 -13.37 -11.06 -16.64
N THR A 210 -12.31 -11.43 -15.94
CA THR A 210 -11.08 -11.96 -16.53
C THR A 210 -10.47 -13.01 -15.60
N ASN A 211 -9.66 -13.94 -16.16
CA ASN A 211 -9.05 -15.01 -15.37
C ASN A 211 -8.06 -14.47 -14.32
N SER A 212 -7.38 -13.37 -14.62
CA SER A 212 -6.43 -12.73 -13.70
C SER A 212 -7.05 -12.27 -12.37
N ILE A 213 -8.38 -12.17 -12.26
CA ILE A 213 -9.07 -11.86 -11.00
C ILE A 213 -9.30 -13.11 -10.15
N ARG A 214 -9.28 -14.31 -10.77
CA ARG A 214 -9.55 -15.58 -10.10
C ARG A 214 -8.29 -16.22 -9.48
N GLU A 215 -7.12 -15.84 -9.96
CA GLU A 215 -5.81 -16.31 -9.50
C GLU A 215 -5.26 -15.44 -8.34
#